data_b7ff6a907f5bd1ee1f439d6802495936
#
_entry.id   b7ff6a907f5bd1ee1f439d6802495936
#
_cell.length_a   1.000
_cell.length_b   1.000
_cell.length_c   1.000
_cell.angle_alpha   90.00
_cell.angle_beta   90.00
_cell.angle_gamma   90.00
#
_symmetry.space_group_name_H-M   'P 1'
#
loop_
_entity.id
_entity.type
_entity.pdbx_description
1 polymer ?
#
loop_
_entity_poly.entity_id
_entity_poly.type
_entity_poly.pdbx_seq_one_letter_code
_entity_poly.pdbx_strand_id
1 'polypeptide(L)'
;SGGGFPGVITAIFLAELQNGWVHLVESNHKKAAFLRTALRETDARGSVHAIRIEEAHAEIGECRAISARALADLDGLIGYSAPWMVGNENCRGLFHKGRDYLREIDKARGRWEFDLLEHKSAVEQESVILEVSNLRRLV
;
A
#
# COMPACT_ATOMS: atom_id res chain seq x y z
N SER A 1 6.27 4.30 -3.88
CA SER A 1 6.74 2.94 -3.65
C SER A 1 8.27 2.90 -3.72
N GLY A 2 8.91 2.42 -2.67
CA GLY A 2 10.37 2.45 -2.53
C GLY A 2 11.09 1.60 -3.58
N GLY A 3 11.66 2.23 -4.62
CA GLY A 3 12.40 1.56 -5.68
C GLY A 3 11.59 0.57 -6.51
N GLY A 4 10.26 0.63 -6.44
CA GLY A 4 9.37 -0.26 -7.17
C GLY A 4 8.96 -1.52 -6.43
N PHE A 5 9.41 -1.70 -5.20
CA PHE A 5 9.03 -2.83 -4.37
C PHE A 5 7.98 -2.41 -3.33
N PRO A 6 6.88 -3.18 -3.17
CA PRO A 6 6.52 -4.38 -3.92
C PRO A 6 5.73 -4.09 -5.21
N GLY A 7 5.47 -2.82 -5.54
CA GLY A 7 4.52 -2.43 -6.57
C GLY A 7 4.79 -3.02 -7.96
N VAL A 8 6.02 -2.93 -8.46
CA VAL A 8 6.37 -3.44 -9.80
C VAL A 8 6.23 -4.96 -9.85
N ILE A 9 6.67 -5.66 -8.81
CA ILE A 9 6.54 -7.12 -8.74
C ILE A 9 5.06 -7.52 -8.76
N THR A 10 4.22 -6.83 -8.01
CA THR A 10 2.77 -7.07 -8.01
C THR A 10 2.19 -6.86 -9.41
N ALA A 11 2.61 -5.79 -10.10
CA ALA A 11 2.14 -5.50 -11.45
C ALA A 11 2.53 -6.62 -12.43
N ILE A 12 3.73 -7.19 -12.29
CA ILE A 12 4.18 -8.31 -13.13
C ILE A 12 3.30 -9.53 -12.90
N PHE A 13 3.02 -9.90 -11.66
CA PHE A 13 2.12 -11.03 -11.35
C PHE A 13 0.72 -10.82 -11.90
N LEU A 14 0.17 -9.62 -11.74
CA LEU A 14 -1.17 -9.32 -12.24
C LEU A 14 -1.24 -9.36 -13.77
N ALA A 15 -0.15 -8.99 -14.45
CA ALA A 15 -0.07 -9.11 -15.90
C ALA A 15 -0.18 -10.57 -16.34
N GLU A 16 0.47 -11.49 -15.64
CA GLU A 16 0.38 -12.91 -15.90
C GLU A 16 -1.04 -13.46 -15.69
N LEU A 17 -1.76 -12.91 -14.71
CA LEU A 17 -3.15 -13.29 -14.44
C LEU A 17 -4.15 -12.63 -15.39
N GLN A 18 -3.71 -11.69 -16.23
CA GLN A 18 -4.50 -10.99 -17.26
C GLN A 18 -5.65 -10.11 -16.75
N ASN A 19 -5.87 -10.00 -15.42
CA ASN A 19 -7.02 -9.31 -14.85
C ASN A 19 -6.66 -8.21 -13.87
N GLY A 20 -5.39 -7.93 -13.66
CA GLY A 20 -4.97 -6.97 -12.65
C GLY A 20 -4.42 -5.68 -13.23
N TRP A 21 -4.53 -4.63 -12.45
CA TRP A 21 -3.91 -3.34 -12.74
C TRP A 21 -3.37 -2.75 -11.44
N VAL A 22 -2.14 -2.23 -11.47
CA VAL A 22 -1.52 -1.63 -10.31
C VAL A 22 -1.30 -0.14 -10.53
N HIS A 23 -1.70 0.66 -9.56
CA HIS A 23 -1.41 2.08 -9.52
C HIS A 23 -0.22 2.30 -8.60
N LEU A 24 0.86 2.85 -9.13
CA LEU A 24 2.05 3.20 -8.36
C LEU A 24 2.06 4.71 -8.13
N VAL A 25 2.15 5.12 -6.87
CA VAL A 25 2.18 6.52 -6.48
C VAL A 25 3.59 6.87 -6.01
N GLU A 26 4.20 7.83 -6.65
CA GLU A 26 5.56 8.26 -6.34
C GLU A 26 5.72 9.76 -6.63
N SER A 27 5.97 10.55 -5.59
CA SER A 27 6.08 12.01 -5.74
C SER A 27 7.41 12.46 -6.36
N ASN A 28 8.45 11.66 -6.28
CA ASN A 28 9.75 11.97 -6.86
C ASN A 28 9.72 11.66 -8.37
N HIS A 29 9.91 12.69 -9.19
CA HIS A 29 9.81 12.55 -10.65
C HIS A 29 10.84 11.60 -11.26
N LYS A 30 12.05 11.54 -10.72
CA LYS A 30 13.09 10.62 -11.20
C LYS A 30 12.71 9.17 -10.90
N LYS A 31 12.20 8.91 -9.69
CA LYS A 31 11.73 7.58 -9.32
C LYS A 31 10.49 7.19 -10.11
N ALA A 32 9.57 8.13 -10.33
CA ALA A 32 8.40 7.87 -11.16
C ALA A 32 8.78 7.50 -12.59
N ALA A 33 9.76 8.20 -13.18
CA ALA A 33 10.28 7.89 -14.51
C ALA A 33 10.89 6.47 -14.56
N PHE A 34 11.64 6.09 -13.53
CA PHE A 34 12.18 4.75 -13.40
C PHE A 34 11.07 3.69 -13.35
N LEU A 35 10.02 3.94 -12.56
CA LEU A 35 8.89 3.02 -12.44
C LEU A 35 8.15 2.87 -13.78
N ARG A 36 7.96 3.96 -14.53
CA ARG A 36 7.34 3.88 -15.87
C ARG A 36 8.18 3.05 -16.83
N THR A 37 9.50 3.22 -16.79
CA THR A 37 10.41 2.41 -17.58
C THR A 37 10.32 0.93 -17.18
N ALA A 38 10.32 0.64 -15.87
CA ALA A 38 10.23 -0.72 -15.38
C ALA A 38 8.92 -1.40 -15.81
N LEU A 39 7.79 -0.71 -15.74
CA LEU A 39 6.50 -1.26 -16.18
C LEU A 39 6.53 -1.55 -17.70
N ARG A 40 7.07 -0.65 -18.49
CA ARG A 40 7.15 -0.81 -19.95
C ARG A 40 8.07 -1.96 -20.34
N GLU A 41 9.26 -2.03 -19.73
CA GLU A 41 10.25 -3.06 -20.02
C GLU A 41 9.76 -4.46 -19.64
N THR A 42 8.94 -4.57 -18.62
CA THR A 42 8.39 -5.85 -18.14
C THR A 42 7.02 -6.17 -18.72
N ASP A 43 6.47 -5.28 -19.55
CA ASP A 43 5.10 -5.37 -20.06
C ASP A 43 4.06 -5.58 -18.96
N ALA A 44 4.32 -5.01 -17.79
CA ALA A 44 3.43 -5.10 -16.65
C ALA A 44 2.27 -4.12 -16.76
N ARG A 45 1.13 -4.50 -16.19
CA ARG A 45 -0.10 -3.70 -16.26
C ARG A 45 -0.19 -2.75 -15.07
N GLY A 46 0.01 -1.47 -15.32
CA GLY A 46 -0.02 -0.49 -14.26
C GLY A 46 0.13 0.94 -14.77
N SER A 47 -0.13 1.86 -13.87
CA SER A 47 0.06 3.30 -14.09
C SER A 47 0.95 3.86 -13.00
N VAL A 48 1.75 4.87 -13.34
CA VAL A 48 2.55 5.60 -12.37
C VAL A 48 1.99 7.01 -12.24
N HIS A 49 1.69 7.41 -11.01
CA HIS A 49 1.19 8.73 -10.67
C HIS A 49 2.30 9.50 -9.96
N ALA A 50 2.88 10.50 -10.63
CA ALA A 50 3.97 11.30 -10.08
C ALA A 50 3.40 12.44 -9.21
N ILE A 51 2.72 12.06 -8.15
CA ILE A 51 2.03 12.97 -7.23
C ILE A 51 2.26 12.53 -5.80
N ARG A 52 1.91 13.39 -4.86
CA ARG A 52 1.91 13.02 -3.45
C ARG A 52 0.73 12.11 -3.14
N ILE A 53 0.92 11.22 -2.16
CA ILE A 53 -0.10 10.24 -1.78
C ILE A 53 -1.40 10.92 -1.32
N GLU A 54 -1.31 12.10 -0.70
CA GLU A 54 -2.48 12.86 -0.25
C GLU A 54 -3.40 13.28 -1.39
N GLU A 55 -2.87 13.36 -2.61
CA GLU A 55 -3.61 13.76 -3.81
C GLU A 55 -4.09 12.56 -4.63
N ALA A 56 -3.61 11.38 -4.31
CA ALA A 56 -3.78 10.22 -5.18
C ALA A 56 -5.24 9.76 -5.31
N HIS A 57 -6.06 9.90 -4.26
CA HIS A 57 -7.44 9.42 -4.31
C HIS A 57 -8.31 10.20 -5.31
N ALA A 58 -7.91 11.40 -5.69
CA ALA A 58 -8.61 12.15 -6.72
C ALA A 58 -8.37 11.58 -8.13
N GLU A 59 -7.24 10.91 -8.34
CA GLU A 59 -6.87 10.30 -9.63
C GLU A 59 -7.15 8.81 -9.69
N ILE A 60 -7.06 8.13 -8.56
CA ILE A 60 -7.24 6.68 -8.46
C ILE A 60 -8.58 6.41 -7.80
N GLY A 61 -9.48 5.78 -8.51
CA GLY A 61 -10.79 5.41 -7.98
C GLY A 61 -10.71 4.25 -6.98
N GLU A 62 -11.72 3.41 -6.94
CA GLU A 62 -11.75 2.28 -6.02
C GLU A 62 -10.58 1.32 -6.24
N CYS A 63 -10.07 0.77 -5.16
CA CYS A 63 -9.06 -0.28 -5.22
C CYS A 63 -9.40 -1.38 -4.23
N ARG A 64 -8.87 -2.59 -4.47
CA ARG A 64 -9.10 -3.75 -3.61
C ARG A 64 -7.98 -3.96 -2.60
N ALA A 65 -6.80 -3.44 -2.90
CA ALA A 65 -5.67 -3.56 -2.00
C ALA A 65 -4.77 -2.35 -2.13
N ILE A 66 -4.24 -1.93 -1.00
CA ILE A 66 -3.25 -0.87 -0.92
C ILE A 66 -2.06 -1.46 -0.19
N SER A 67 -0.87 -1.31 -0.74
CA SER A 67 0.34 -1.74 -0.06
C SER A 67 1.31 -0.57 0.09
N ALA A 68 2.05 -0.60 1.17
CA ALA A 68 3.08 0.40 1.43
C ALA A 68 4.21 -0.21 2.26
N ARG A 69 5.40 0.38 2.08
CA ARG A 69 6.59 0.01 2.81
C ARG A 69 7.40 1.27 3.12
N ALA A 70 7.78 1.43 4.39
CA ALA A 70 8.71 2.47 4.84
C ALA A 70 8.30 3.91 4.46
N LEU A 71 7.00 4.18 4.27
CA LEU A 71 6.51 5.51 3.93
C LEU A 71 6.20 6.33 5.19
N ALA A 72 5.61 5.69 6.19
CA ALA A 72 5.19 6.32 7.45
C ALA A 72 4.98 5.23 8.51
N ASP A 73 4.65 5.63 9.74
CA ASP A 73 4.18 4.67 10.73
C ASP A 73 2.77 4.17 10.36
N LEU A 74 2.27 3.18 11.07
CA LEU A 74 0.98 2.56 10.72
C LEU A 74 -0.17 3.57 10.78
N ASP A 75 -0.20 4.44 11.78
CA ASP A 75 -1.21 5.48 11.88
C ASP A 75 -1.20 6.40 10.64
N GLY A 76 -0.02 6.80 10.20
CA GLY A 76 0.15 7.60 8.99
C GLY A 76 -0.27 6.86 7.72
N LEU A 77 0.11 5.60 7.59
CA LEU A 77 -0.26 4.77 6.44
C LEU A 77 -1.77 4.58 6.35
N ILE A 78 -2.42 4.31 7.47
CA ILE A 78 -3.87 4.19 7.53
C ILE A 78 -4.53 5.52 7.15
N GLY A 79 -4.00 6.64 7.65
CA GLY A 79 -4.50 7.97 7.29
C GLY A 79 -4.45 8.24 5.79
N TYR A 80 -3.33 7.89 5.14
CA TYR A 80 -3.20 8.03 3.69
C TYR A 80 -4.15 7.10 2.92
N SER A 81 -4.42 5.92 3.46
CA SER A 81 -5.23 4.90 2.81
C SER A 81 -6.73 5.05 3.07
N ALA A 82 -7.10 5.82 4.08
CA ALA A 82 -8.48 5.99 4.52
C ALA A 82 -9.46 6.38 3.40
N PRO A 83 -9.12 7.27 2.44
CA PRO A 83 -10.04 7.62 1.36
C PRO A 83 -10.54 6.42 0.55
N TRP A 84 -9.71 5.37 0.43
CA TRP A 84 -10.10 4.15 -0.29
C TRP A 84 -10.71 3.08 0.60
N MET A 85 -10.36 3.09 1.89
CA MET A 85 -10.68 1.99 2.81
C MET A 85 -11.93 2.25 3.64
N VAL A 86 -12.14 3.48 4.12
CA VAL A 86 -13.31 3.78 4.96
C VAL A 86 -14.59 3.60 4.16
N GLY A 87 -15.50 2.76 4.68
CA GLY A 87 -16.75 2.46 4.00
C GLY A 87 -16.63 1.44 2.85
N ASN A 88 -15.46 0.87 2.63
CA ASN A 88 -15.23 -0.13 1.57
C ASN A 88 -14.69 -1.42 2.19
N GLU A 89 -15.56 -2.37 2.45
CA GLU A 89 -15.20 -3.66 3.04
C GLU A 89 -14.30 -4.52 2.14
N ASN A 90 -14.26 -4.21 0.84
CA ASN A 90 -13.48 -4.98 -0.12
C ASN A 90 -12.05 -4.50 -0.27
N CYS A 91 -11.69 -3.36 0.33
CA CYS A 91 -10.34 -2.82 0.26
C CYS A 91 -9.52 -3.22 1.48
N ARG A 92 -8.34 -3.78 1.24
CA ARG A 92 -7.43 -4.21 2.29
C ARG A 92 -6.13 -3.44 2.21
N GLY A 93 -5.62 -3.04 3.37
CA GLY A 93 -4.28 -2.47 3.48
C GLY A 93 -3.28 -3.57 3.82
N LEU A 94 -2.18 -3.63 3.10
CA LEU A 94 -1.10 -4.58 3.32
C LEU A 94 0.17 -3.78 3.59
N PHE A 95 0.50 -3.61 4.87
CA PHE A 95 1.56 -2.72 5.29
C PHE A 95 2.76 -3.51 5.82
N HIS A 96 3.92 -3.31 5.19
CA HIS A 96 5.16 -3.95 5.62
C HIS A 96 5.74 -3.20 6.79
N LYS A 97 5.94 -3.89 7.91
CA LYS A 97 6.45 -3.31 9.15
C LYS A 97 7.61 -4.11 9.71
N GLY A 98 8.42 -3.44 10.51
CA GLY A 98 9.56 -4.04 11.19
C GLY A 98 9.32 -4.18 12.69
N ARG A 99 10.40 -4.03 13.45
CA ARG A 99 10.50 -4.35 14.87
C ARG A 99 9.44 -3.69 15.75
N ASP A 100 9.10 -2.44 15.50
CA ASP A 100 8.23 -1.64 16.38
C ASP A 100 6.74 -1.72 16.02
N TYR A 101 6.34 -2.74 15.28
CA TYR A 101 4.98 -2.80 14.73
C TYR A 101 3.88 -2.86 15.82
N LEU A 102 4.14 -3.48 16.96
CA LEU A 102 3.16 -3.55 18.05
C LEU A 102 2.85 -2.17 18.62
N ARG A 103 3.88 -1.33 18.79
CA ARG A 103 3.72 0.05 19.25
C ARG A 103 2.92 0.86 18.22
N GLU A 104 3.20 0.65 16.95
CA GLU A 104 2.50 1.34 15.87
C GLU A 104 1.02 0.96 15.83
N ILE A 105 0.70 -0.32 16.05
CA ILE A 105 -0.68 -0.78 16.15
C ILE A 105 -1.41 -0.08 17.29
N ASP A 106 -0.82 0.01 18.48
CA ASP A 106 -1.43 0.67 19.62
C ASP A 106 -1.73 2.14 19.33
N LYS A 107 -0.78 2.83 18.68
CA LYS A 107 -0.98 4.23 18.29
C LYS A 107 -2.13 4.37 17.29
N ALA A 108 -2.16 3.51 16.28
CA ALA A 108 -3.20 3.56 15.25
C ALA A 108 -4.59 3.31 15.84
N ARG A 109 -4.71 2.41 16.80
CA ARG A 109 -5.99 2.12 17.46
C ARG A 109 -6.52 3.28 18.31
N GLY A 110 -5.72 4.30 18.57
CA GLY A 110 -6.18 5.53 19.18
C GLY A 110 -7.04 6.40 18.27
N ARG A 111 -6.92 6.26 16.95
CA ARG A 111 -7.67 7.03 15.95
C ARG A 111 -8.57 6.20 15.07
N TRP A 112 -8.29 4.91 14.94
CA TRP A 112 -8.93 4.03 13.97
C TRP A 112 -9.42 2.74 14.62
N GLU A 113 -10.52 2.23 14.10
CA GLU A 113 -11.00 0.89 14.40
C GLU A 113 -10.86 0.05 13.14
N PHE A 114 -10.25 -1.12 13.26
CA PHE A 114 -9.99 -1.99 12.11
C PHE A 114 -9.78 -3.43 12.54
N ASP A 115 -10.01 -4.33 11.61
CA ASP A 115 -9.64 -5.73 11.75
C ASP A 115 -8.19 -5.90 11.29
N LEU A 116 -7.45 -6.77 11.96
CA LEU A 116 -6.02 -6.95 11.73
C LEU A 116 -5.65 -8.42 11.64
N LEU A 117 -4.89 -8.77 10.62
CA LEU A 117 -4.20 -10.05 10.52
C LEU A 117 -2.70 -9.78 10.42
N GLU A 118 -1.91 -10.51 11.18
CA GLU A 118 -0.46 -10.42 11.15
C GLU A 118 0.11 -11.60 10.37
N HIS A 119 0.87 -11.30 9.31
CA HIS A 119 1.55 -12.31 8.51
C HIS A 119 3.05 -12.19 8.78
N LYS A 120 3.57 -13.06 9.64
CA LYS A 120 4.97 -13.03 10.03
C LYS A 120 5.85 -13.70 8.98
N SER A 121 7.03 -13.12 8.73
CA SER A 121 8.00 -13.72 7.83
C SER A 121 8.62 -14.97 8.45
N ALA A 122 8.72 -16.04 7.68
CA ALA A 122 9.45 -17.25 8.10
C ALA A 122 10.97 -17.08 8.01
N VAL A 123 11.45 -16.09 7.28
CA VAL A 123 12.87 -15.87 7.01
C VAL A 123 13.43 -14.74 7.86
N GLU A 124 12.70 -13.63 8.00
CA GLU A 124 13.09 -12.48 8.79
C GLU A 124 12.19 -12.34 10.01
N GLN A 125 12.75 -12.59 11.20
CA GLN A 125 11.96 -12.60 12.44
C GLN A 125 11.36 -11.25 12.81
N GLU A 126 11.93 -10.15 12.30
CA GLU A 126 11.50 -8.80 12.61
C GLU A 126 10.55 -8.20 11.57
N SER A 127 10.30 -8.91 10.46
CA SER A 127 9.43 -8.43 9.39
C SER A 127 8.04 -9.01 9.51
N VAL A 128 7.04 -8.17 9.36
CA VAL A 128 5.63 -8.55 9.40
C VAL A 128 4.87 -7.77 8.33
N ILE A 129 3.86 -8.41 7.75
CA ILE A 129 2.87 -7.73 6.92
C ILE A 129 1.60 -7.63 7.75
N LEU A 130 1.14 -6.40 7.97
CA LEU A 130 -0.11 -6.12 8.66
C LEU A 130 -1.22 -5.97 7.63
N GLU A 131 -2.18 -6.88 7.66
CA GLU A 131 -3.36 -6.81 6.81
C GLU A 131 -4.49 -6.13 7.57
N VAL A 132 -4.85 -4.94 7.14
CA VAL A 132 -5.89 -4.09 7.75
C VAL A 132 -7.14 -4.12 6.88
N SER A 133 -8.29 -4.30 7.51
CA SER A 133 -9.60 -4.31 6.83
C SER A 133 -10.68 -3.72 7.73
N ASN A 134 -11.84 -3.47 7.15
CA ASN A 134 -13.00 -2.89 7.86
C ASN A 134 -12.64 -1.63 8.63
N LEU A 135 -11.97 -0.71 7.95
CA LEU A 135 -11.47 0.51 8.56
C LEU A 135 -12.60 1.49 8.88
N ARG A 136 -12.61 2.00 10.12
CA ARG A 136 -13.54 3.02 10.58
C ARG A 136 -12.79 4.05 11.42
N ARG A 137 -13.22 5.30 11.32
CA ARG A 137 -12.69 6.35 12.19
C ARG A 137 -13.32 6.21 13.57
N LEU A 138 -12.51 6.39 14.61
CA LEU A 138 -13.05 6.58 15.96
C LEU A 138 -13.62 7.99 16.08
N VAL A 139 -14.77 8.07 16.67
CA VAL A 139 -15.49 9.33 16.88
C VAL A 139 -15.03 10.01 18.15
#